data_91d1827602046c1606695cc4b5825bfa
#
_entry.id   91d1827602046c1606695cc4b5825bfa
#
_cell.length_a   1.000
_cell.length_b   1.000
_cell.length_c   1.000
_cell.angle_alpha   90.00
_cell.angle_beta   90.00
_cell.angle_gamma   90.00
#
_symmetry.space_group_name_H-M   'P 1'
#
loop_
_entity.id
_entity.type
_entity.pdbx_description
1 polymer ?
#
loop_
_entity_poly.entity_id
_entity_poly.type
_entity_poly.pdbx_seq_one_letter_code
_entity_poly.pdbx_strand_id
1 'polypeptide(L)'
;MQVKRYEAINIQDALAKIKSDMGPDAIVLSTKRLPGEKRLIEVLAAKDNGCEEQEIFTGGSRKDLNETMFSTDDREILFSLRNEIGEIKSLVRGAGRERLNEEFAEIKDSMNTFFDALGLRNKGEGKHTPSQIYYYLLSRGLSREMACRLLDKMNQDYPSHEMIDYERGLKIAEDLLKGTFIEREEKEKRVKVFLGPTGVGKTTTLAKLAARYTLEQKKSVGLITTDTYRIAAVEQLKTYARIMGLPLEVATGRETFRQSIERFHDKEFIMVDTPGRSREEGGYLSKLKDMLTGNWEMETNLLLSLTSSRESLMDVVGRYSTFGYDQIILTKLDECTHCGILYDVVERANKPVSYISIGQNVPQDIEQATPVRLAEIVMRH
;
A
#
# COMPACT_ATOMS: atom_id res chain seq x y z
N MET A 1 21.60 29.51 -2.98
CA MET A 1 20.24 29.49 -3.59
C MET A 1 19.70 30.92 -3.63
N GLN A 2 19.35 31.43 -4.82
CA GLN A 2 18.77 32.77 -4.99
C GLN A 2 17.32 32.63 -5.44
N VAL A 3 16.36 33.28 -4.74
CA VAL A 3 14.92 33.22 -5.06
C VAL A 3 14.48 34.60 -5.53
N LYS A 4 13.77 34.65 -6.67
CA LYS A 4 13.19 35.89 -7.22
C LYS A 4 11.74 35.71 -7.60
N ARG A 5 10.98 36.82 -7.59
CA ARG A 5 9.55 36.87 -7.94
C ARG A 5 9.40 37.61 -9.26
N TYR A 6 8.56 37.08 -10.17
CA TYR A 6 8.28 37.62 -11.49
C TYR A 6 6.78 37.78 -11.71
N GLU A 7 6.38 38.86 -12.31
CA GLU A 7 5.01 39.11 -12.76
C GLU A 7 4.95 39.09 -14.29
N ALA A 8 3.95 38.39 -14.83
CA ALA A 8 3.78 38.24 -16.27
C ALA A 8 2.31 38.08 -16.65
N ILE A 9 1.99 38.32 -17.93
CA ILE A 9 0.62 38.16 -18.44
C ILE A 9 0.28 36.69 -18.69
N ASN A 10 1.28 35.85 -18.99
CA ASN A 10 1.13 34.42 -19.20
C ASN A 10 2.39 33.65 -18.77
N ILE A 11 2.28 32.33 -18.70
CA ILE A 11 3.36 31.44 -18.22
C ILE A 11 4.59 31.51 -19.17
N GLN A 12 4.38 31.65 -20.49
CA GLN A 12 5.49 31.71 -21.47
C GLN A 12 6.32 32.97 -21.29
N ASP A 13 5.67 34.12 -21.05
CA ASP A 13 6.32 35.40 -20.77
C ASP A 13 7.10 35.36 -19.43
N ALA A 14 6.49 34.70 -18.39
CA ALA A 14 7.17 34.49 -17.13
C ALA A 14 8.45 33.65 -17.29
N LEU A 15 8.36 32.53 -18.00
CA LEU A 15 9.49 31.63 -18.24
C LEU A 15 10.61 32.33 -19.08
N ALA A 16 10.24 33.15 -20.05
CA ALA A 16 11.21 33.92 -20.83
C ALA A 16 11.98 34.92 -19.93
N LYS A 17 11.29 35.64 -19.04
CA LYS A 17 11.88 36.56 -18.07
C LYS A 17 12.81 35.85 -17.09
N ILE A 18 12.36 34.69 -16.56
CA ILE A 18 13.14 33.87 -15.61
C ILE A 18 14.43 33.37 -16.28
N LYS A 19 14.34 32.83 -17.49
CA LYS A 19 15.53 32.37 -18.25
C LYS A 19 16.50 33.49 -18.59
N SER A 20 15.98 34.65 -18.90
CA SER A 20 16.82 35.83 -19.22
C SER A 20 17.56 36.39 -18.00
N ASP A 21 16.94 36.36 -16.82
CA ASP A 21 17.47 37.00 -15.59
C ASP A 21 18.23 35.99 -14.69
N MET A 22 17.81 34.74 -14.64
CA MET A 22 18.39 33.72 -13.76
C MET A 22 19.12 32.60 -14.53
N GLY A 23 19.01 32.56 -15.85
CA GLY A 23 19.62 31.53 -16.70
C GLY A 23 18.73 30.28 -16.90
N PRO A 24 19.21 29.34 -17.79
CA PRO A 24 18.41 28.18 -18.20
C PRO A 24 18.12 27.19 -17.06
N ASP A 25 18.94 27.18 -16.01
CA ASP A 25 18.85 26.22 -14.88
C ASP A 25 17.95 26.70 -13.73
N ALA A 26 17.23 27.82 -13.91
CA ALA A 26 16.29 28.33 -12.92
C ALA A 26 15.03 27.44 -12.82
N ILE A 27 14.66 27.07 -11.60
CA ILE A 27 13.51 26.20 -11.29
C ILE A 27 12.34 27.05 -10.80
N VAL A 28 11.14 26.82 -11.33
CA VAL A 28 9.91 27.47 -10.87
C VAL A 28 9.42 26.77 -9.60
N LEU A 29 9.32 27.52 -8.50
CA LEU A 29 8.86 27.00 -7.20
C LEU A 29 7.35 27.09 -7.03
N SER A 30 6.72 28.17 -7.48
CA SER A 30 5.27 28.33 -7.40
C SER A 30 4.74 29.31 -8.43
N THR A 31 3.44 29.16 -8.77
CA THR A 31 2.73 30.06 -9.69
C THR A 31 1.38 30.42 -9.05
N LYS A 32 1.06 31.73 -8.93
CA LYS A 32 -0.19 32.23 -8.35
C LYS A 32 -0.83 33.25 -9.27
N ARG A 33 -2.15 33.20 -9.44
CA ARG A 33 -2.90 34.28 -10.14
C ARG A 33 -3.18 35.42 -9.18
N LEU A 34 -2.87 36.65 -9.61
CA LEU A 34 -3.18 37.84 -8.83
C LEU A 34 -4.65 38.25 -9.08
N PRO A 35 -5.44 38.54 -8.02
CA PRO A 35 -6.78 39.05 -8.17
C PRO A 35 -6.74 40.53 -8.63
N GLY A 36 -7.32 40.84 -9.79
CA GLY A 36 -7.40 42.21 -10.35
C GLY A 36 -7.82 42.23 -11.83
N GLU A 37 -8.16 43.40 -12.37
CA GLU A 37 -8.66 43.57 -13.76
C GLU A 37 -7.66 43.20 -14.89
N LYS A 38 -6.36 43.04 -14.61
CA LYS A 38 -5.37 42.51 -15.54
C LYS A 38 -5.04 41.06 -15.12
N ARG A 39 -5.17 40.13 -16.08
CA ARG A 39 -4.83 38.70 -15.91
C ARG A 39 -3.30 38.54 -15.74
N LEU A 40 -2.78 38.93 -14.56
CA LEU A 40 -1.39 38.77 -14.20
C LEU A 40 -1.18 37.50 -13.38
N ILE A 41 -0.07 36.81 -13.68
CA ILE A 41 0.41 35.66 -12.88
C ILE A 41 1.71 36.08 -12.20
N GLU A 42 1.84 35.68 -10.93
CA GLU A 42 3.07 35.78 -10.15
C GLU A 42 3.76 34.41 -10.16
N VAL A 43 5.06 34.42 -10.48
CA VAL A 43 5.88 33.20 -10.51
C VAL A 43 7.10 33.39 -9.62
N LEU A 44 7.31 32.48 -8.69
CA LEU A 44 8.52 32.39 -7.86
C LEU A 44 9.49 31.43 -8.52
N ALA A 45 10.72 31.90 -8.78
CA ALA A 45 11.78 31.06 -9.32
C ALA A 45 13.01 31.07 -8.43
N ALA A 46 13.73 29.96 -8.41
CA ALA A 46 14.98 29.79 -7.69
C ALA A 46 16.09 29.27 -8.60
N LYS A 47 17.32 29.72 -8.32
CA LYS A 47 18.55 29.17 -8.93
C LYS A 47 19.53 28.79 -7.83
N ASP A 48 20.11 27.61 -8.00
CA ASP A 48 21.20 27.16 -7.13
C ASP A 48 22.54 27.65 -7.78
N ASN A 49 23.31 28.43 -7.04
CA ASN A 49 24.64 28.79 -7.46
C ASN A 49 25.56 27.62 -7.08
N GLY A 50 25.62 26.62 -7.98
CA GLY A 50 26.34 25.38 -7.78
C GLY A 50 27.82 25.58 -7.40
N CYS A 51 28.30 24.71 -6.52
CA CYS A 51 29.69 24.36 -6.40
C CYS A 51 30.12 23.58 -7.66
N GLU A 52 31.25 23.91 -8.22
CA GLU A 52 31.85 23.28 -9.41
C GLU A 52 32.02 21.77 -9.19
N GLU A 53 31.57 20.97 -10.16
CA GLU A 53 31.86 19.55 -10.25
C GLU A 53 33.37 19.36 -10.53
N GLN A 54 34.07 18.73 -9.56
CA GLN A 54 35.38 18.14 -9.82
C GLN A 54 35.22 16.71 -10.27
N GLU A 55 35.69 16.40 -11.47
CA GLU A 55 35.77 15.07 -12.05
C GLU A 55 36.51 14.08 -11.12
N ILE A 56 35.88 12.97 -10.77
CA ILE A 56 36.52 11.89 -10.02
C ILE A 56 37.07 10.86 -11.01
N PHE A 57 38.39 10.77 -11.03
CA PHE A 57 39.21 9.81 -11.79
C PHE A 57 38.90 8.36 -11.39
N THR A 58 38.75 7.50 -12.38
CA THR A 58 38.69 6.04 -12.23
C THR A 58 40.10 5.46 -12.08
N GLY A 59 40.30 4.67 -11.03
CA GLY A 59 41.43 3.74 -10.92
C GLY A 59 42.01 3.60 -9.52
N GLY A 60 41.63 2.58 -8.79
CA GLY A 60 42.26 2.23 -7.50
C GLY A 60 41.67 0.98 -6.85
N SER A 61 42.51 0.09 -6.49
CA SER A 61 42.31 -1.27 -6.00
C SER A 61 41.41 -1.37 -4.73
N ARG A 62 40.67 -2.46 -4.65
CA ARG A 62 39.61 -2.82 -3.67
C ARG A 62 40.00 -2.96 -2.20
N LYS A 63 41.17 -2.46 -1.76
CA LYS A 63 41.63 -2.62 -0.37
C LYS A 63 41.56 -1.38 0.52
N ASP A 64 41.33 -0.18 -0.03
CA ASP A 64 41.41 1.07 0.75
C ASP A 64 40.08 1.82 0.91
N LEU A 65 38.91 1.16 0.64
CA LEU A 65 37.60 1.80 0.66
C LEU A 65 36.97 2.01 2.04
N ASN A 66 37.59 1.53 3.11
CA ASN A 66 37.04 1.65 4.47
C ASN A 66 37.54 2.84 5.28
N GLU A 67 38.55 3.61 4.81
CA GLU A 67 39.08 4.76 5.57
C GLU A 67 38.74 6.14 5.00
N THR A 68 38.15 6.25 3.79
CA THR A 68 37.97 7.53 3.09
C THR A 68 36.52 7.96 2.85
N MET A 69 35.52 7.36 3.51
CA MET A 69 34.10 7.69 3.25
C MET A 69 33.56 8.87 4.06
N PHE A 70 34.27 9.38 5.04
CA PHE A 70 33.88 10.60 5.76
C PHE A 70 35.12 11.45 6.04
N SER A 71 35.11 12.68 5.53
CA SER A 71 36.12 13.70 5.86
C SER A 71 36.04 14.04 7.36
N THR A 72 37.11 14.61 7.90
CA THR A 72 37.14 15.13 9.29
C THR A 72 35.99 16.11 9.52
N ASP A 73 35.59 16.87 8.49
CA ASP A 73 34.49 17.83 8.50
C ASP A 73 33.13 17.13 8.67
N ASP A 74 32.91 15.97 8.06
CA ASP A 74 31.63 15.21 8.21
C ASP A 74 31.43 14.71 9.64
N ARG A 75 32.53 14.36 10.34
CA ARG A 75 32.49 13.96 11.76
C ARG A 75 32.21 15.15 12.69
N GLU A 76 32.74 16.32 12.37
CA GLU A 76 32.44 17.55 13.09
C GLU A 76 31.00 17.99 12.89
N ILE A 77 30.46 17.89 11.67
CA ILE A 77 29.05 18.17 11.36
C ILE A 77 28.12 17.23 12.13
N LEU A 78 28.44 15.94 12.18
CA LEU A 78 27.65 14.96 12.95
C LEU A 78 27.72 15.21 14.47
N PHE A 79 28.86 15.67 14.96
CA PHE A 79 29.01 16.03 16.38
C PHE A 79 28.30 17.32 16.74
N SER A 80 28.29 18.33 15.83
CA SER A 80 27.53 19.57 16.03
C SER A 80 26.02 19.33 15.97
N LEU A 81 25.53 18.54 15.02
CA LEU A 81 24.13 18.12 14.94
C LEU A 81 23.65 17.39 16.20
N ARG A 82 24.50 16.55 16.78
CA ARG A 82 24.19 15.87 18.05
C ARG A 82 24.07 16.85 19.22
N ASN A 83 24.89 17.88 19.24
CA ASN A 83 24.85 18.92 20.30
C ASN A 83 23.62 19.84 20.12
N GLU A 84 23.29 20.25 18.88
CA GLU A 84 22.09 21.04 18.58
C GLU A 84 20.79 20.31 18.95
N ILE A 85 20.71 19.01 18.65
CA ILE A 85 19.59 18.16 19.11
C ILE A 85 19.52 18.11 20.65
N GLY A 86 20.68 18.12 21.33
CA GLY A 86 20.77 18.22 22.78
C GLY A 86 20.22 19.54 23.34
N GLU A 87 20.50 20.65 22.67
CA GLU A 87 20.01 21.99 23.05
C GLU A 87 18.53 22.16 22.76
N ILE A 88 18.01 21.72 21.61
CA ILE A 88 16.58 21.69 21.30
C ILE A 88 15.82 20.89 22.36
N LYS A 89 16.37 19.75 22.79
CA LYS A 89 15.79 18.93 23.86
C LYS A 89 15.69 19.66 25.20
N SER A 90 16.63 20.59 25.50
CA SER A 90 16.60 21.40 26.70
C SER A 90 15.57 22.54 26.68
N LEU A 91 15.32 23.12 25.49
CA LEU A 91 14.36 24.20 25.27
C LEU A 91 12.90 23.71 25.26
N VAL A 92 12.65 22.46 24.89
CA VAL A 92 11.29 21.88 24.77
C VAL A 92 10.75 21.29 26.06
N ARG A 93 11.51 21.27 27.17
CA ARG A 93 11.08 20.71 28.46
C ARG A 93 9.86 21.39 29.13
N GLY A 94 9.29 22.40 28.49
CA GLY A 94 8.19 23.20 29.06
C GLY A 94 6.80 23.02 28.43
N ALA A 95 6.64 22.39 27.25
CA ALA A 95 5.35 22.38 26.57
C ALA A 95 5.08 20.98 25.91
N GLY A 96 4.10 20.27 26.40
CA GLY A 96 3.49 19.11 25.73
C GLY A 96 4.34 17.82 25.73
N ARG A 97 4.68 17.31 26.90
CA ARG A 97 5.72 16.31 27.14
C ARG A 97 5.54 14.93 26.46
N GLU A 98 4.34 14.43 26.24
CA GLU A 98 4.18 13.04 25.79
C GLU A 98 4.41 12.88 24.27
N ARG A 99 3.80 13.71 23.46
CA ARG A 99 3.86 13.63 21.99
C ARG A 99 5.26 13.93 21.43
N LEU A 100 5.95 14.91 22.03
CA LEU A 100 7.33 15.24 21.66
C LEU A 100 8.34 14.18 22.10
N ASN A 101 8.11 13.50 23.22
CA ASN A 101 8.97 12.40 23.64
C ASN A 101 8.86 11.18 22.71
N GLU A 102 7.68 10.92 22.14
CA GLU A 102 7.47 9.88 21.13
C GLU A 102 8.20 10.23 19.82
N GLU A 103 8.05 11.46 19.33
CA GLU A 103 8.75 11.94 18.12
C GLU A 103 10.28 11.95 18.30
N PHE A 104 10.79 12.34 19.47
CA PHE A 104 12.22 12.28 19.79
C PHE A 104 12.73 10.85 19.98
N ALA A 105 11.93 9.95 20.52
CA ALA A 105 12.28 8.54 20.59
C ALA A 105 12.39 7.95 19.17
N GLU A 106 11.49 8.34 18.28
CA GLU A 106 11.52 7.93 16.87
C GLU A 106 12.74 8.45 16.11
N ILE A 107 13.11 9.73 16.30
CA ILE A 107 14.31 10.32 15.70
C ILE A 107 15.56 9.63 16.25
N LYS A 108 15.62 9.38 17.55
CA LYS A 108 16.74 8.71 18.20
C LYS A 108 16.90 7.26 17.71
N ASP A 109 15.81 6.56 17.57
CA ASP A 109 15.80 5.21 17.02
C ASP A 109 16.21 5.20 15.54
N SER A 110 15.72 6.14 14.75
CA SER A 110 16.12 6.31 13.35
C SER A 110 17.61 6.62 13.22
N MET A 111 18.16 7.48 14.07
CA MET A 111 19.60 7.79 14.10
C MET A 111 20.44 6.60 14.58
N ASN A 112 20.03 5.95 15.65
CA ASN A 112 20.76 4.75 16.14
C ASN A 112 20.86 3.70 15.04
N THR A 113 19.83 3.56 14.30
CA THR A 113 19.63 2.68 13.18
C THR A 113 20.48 3.02 11.99
N PHE A 114 20.52 4.29 11.61
CA PHE A 114 21.40 4.79 10.56
C PHE A 114 22.87 4.53 10.91
N PHE A 115 23.26 4.73 12.17
CA PHE A 115 24.62 4.41 12.64
C PHE A 115 24.92 2.90 12.65
N ASP A 116 23.93 2.07 12.99
CA ASP A 116 24.05 0.60 12.91
C ASP A 116 24.15 0.12 11.45
N ALA A 117 23.34 0.67 10.55
CA ALA A 117 23.38 0.35 9.11
C ALA A 117 24.69 0.77 8.44
N LEU A 118 25.31 1.86 8.90
CA LEU A 118 26.64 2.31 8.43
C LEU A 118 27.82 1.59 9.11
N GLY A 119 27.54 0.66 10.04
CA GLY A 119 28.59 -0.06 10.77
C GLY A 119 29.44 0.84 11.69
N LEU A 120 28.94 2.05 12.03
CA LEU A 120 29.66 3.06 12.81
C LEU A 120 29.54 2.86 14.34
N ARG A 121 28.70 1.94 14.79
CA ARG A 121 28.53 1.59 16.19
C ARG A 121 29.25 0.28 16.50
N ASN A 122 30.45 0.41 17.09
CA ASN A 122 31.31 -0.62 17.67
C ASN A 122 31.85 -1.75 16.75
N LYS A 123 33.10 -1.70 16.49
CA LYS A 123 33.98 -2.85 16.12
C LYS A 123 34.07 -3.85 17.29
N GLY A 124 32.95 -4.50 17.61
CA GLY A 124 32.90 -5.49 18.68
C GLY A 124 31.73 -6.43 18.49
N GLU A 125 32.02 -7.61 17.96
CA GLU A 125 31.24 -8.82 17.99
C GLU A 125 29.84 -8.81 17.30
N GLY A 126 29.78 -9.27 16.06
CA GLY A 126 28.84 -10.26 15.49
C GLY A 126 27.31 -10.10 15.66
N LYS A 127 26.74 -8.90 16.00
CA LYS A 127 25.30 -8.75 16.30
C LYS A 127 24.54 -7.89 15.29
N HIS A 128 24.83 -7.99 13.99
CA HIS A 128 24.21 -7.10 12.99
C HIS A 128 22.95 -7.67 12.31
N THR A 129 22.71 -8.95 12.34
CA THR A 129 21.67 -9.63 11.55
C THR A 129 20.23 -9.22 11.89
N PRO A 130 19.79 -9.11 13.17
CA PRO A 130 18.42 -8.72 13.49
C PRO A 130 18.08 -7.30 13.02
N SER A 131 19.01 -6.36 13.17
CA SER A 131 18.82 -4.97 12.72
C SER A 131 18.70 -4.88 11.21
N GLN A 132 19.50 -5.61 10.44
CA GLN A 132 19.42 -5.64 8.98
C GLN A 132 18.08 -6.20 8.49
N ILE A 133 17.59 -7.28 9.11
CA ILE A 133 16.27 -7.87 8.79
C ILE A 133 15.17 -6.87 9.12
N TYR A 134 15.22 -6.20 10.26
CA TYR A 134 14.26 -5.17 10.65
C TYR A 134 14.13 -4.10 9.57
N TYR A 135 15.26 -3.54 9.10
CA TYR A 135 15.24 -2.51 8.06
C TYR A 135 14.78 -3.02 6.72
N TYR A 136 15.17 -4.25 6.39
CA TYR A 136 14.64 -4.89 5.20
C TYR A 136 13.12 -4.96 5.23
N LEU A 137 12.53 -5.45 6.33
CA LEU A 137 11.08 -5.53 6.50
C LEU A 137 10.39 -4.15 6.40
N LEU A 138 10.97 -3.13 7.03
CA LEU A 138 10.46 -1.76 6.91
C LEU A 138 10.54 -1.25 5.47
N SER A 139 11.63 -1.49 4.76
CA SER A 139 11.78 -1.11 3.36
C SER A 139 10.80 -1.83 2.43
N ARG A 140 10.31 -3.00 2.84
CA ARG A 140 9.26 -3.74 2.15
C ARG A 140 7.84 -3.22 2.45
N GLY A 141 7.70 -2.26 3.37
CA GLY A 141 6.43 -1.62 3.71
C GLY A 141 5.69 -2.22 4.92
N LEU A 142 6.33 -3.07 5.73
CA LEU A 142 5.75 -3.48 7.01
C LEU A 142 5.73 -2.29 7.99
N SER A 143 4.78 -2.29 8.93
CA SER A 143 4.84 -1.37 10.05
C SER A 143 5.96 -1.72 11.02
N ARG A 144 6.42 -0.73 11.79
CA ARG A 144 7.39 -0.95 12.87
C ARG A 144 6.90 -2.01 13.84
N GLU A 145 5.65 -1.94 14.22
CA GLU A 145 5.02 -2.89 15.15
C GLU A 145 5.10 -4.33 14.63
N MET A 146 4.73 -4.55 13.35
CA MET A 146 4.76 -5.88 12.75
C MET A 146 6.17 -6.40 12.52
N ALA A 147 7.10 -5.53 12.12
CA ALA A 147 8.50 -5.88 11.99
C ALA A 147 9.11 -6.29 13.34
N CYS A 148 8.82 -5.55 14.43
CA CYS A 148 9.25 -5.94 15.79
C CYS A 148 8.66 -7.27 16.22
N ARG A 149 7.35 -7.47 16.07
CA ARG A 149 6.68 -8.73 16.42
C ARG A 149 7.28 -9.94 15.69
N LEU A 150 7.62 -9.76 14.40
CA LEU A 150 8.25 -10.82 13.63
C LEU A 150 9.65 -11.14 14.15
N LEU A 151 10.45 -10.12 14.49
CA LEU A 151 11.76 -10.30 15.08
C LEU A 151 11.71 -10.93 16.47
N ASP A 152 10.72 -10.55 17.29
CA ASP A 152 10.51 -11.17 18.61
C ASP A 152 10.20 -12.67 18.48
N LYS A 153 9.36 -13.06 17.51
CA LYS A 153 9.12 -14.48 17.20
C LYS A 153 10.39 -15.18 16.73
N MET A 154 11.16 -14.53 15.82
CA MET A 154 12.46 -15.09 15.39
C MET A 154 13.39 -15.35 16.57
N ASN A 155 13.47 -14.39 17.51
CA ASN A 155 14.33 -14.54 18.70
C ASN A 155 13.83 -15.61 19.68
N GLN A 156 12.52 -15.84 19.76
CA GLN A 156 11.93 -16.90 20.59
C GLN A 156 12.19 -18.29 20.01
N ASP A 157 11.98 -18.46 18.70
CA ASP A 157 12.12 -19.74 18.02
C ASP A 157 13.58 -20.10 17.72
N TYR A 158 14.45 -19.10 17.56
CA TYR A 158 15.88 -19.22 17.26
C TYR A 158 16.68 -18.36 18.22
N PRO A 159 16.91 -18.80 19.48
CA PRO A 159 17.67 -18.02 20.47
C PRO A 159 19.08 -17.68 19.97
N SER A 160 19.51 -16.46 20.23
CA SER A 160 20.71 -15.78 19.70
C SER A 160 22.08 -16.45 19.96
N HIS A 161 22.12 -17.69 20.42
CA HIS A 161 23.35 -18.48 20.56
C HIS A 161 23.85 -19.09 19.23
N GLU A 162 22.97 -19.19 18.21
CA GLU A 162 23.36 -19.52 16.86
C GLU A 162 23.55 -18.23 16.07
N MET A 163 24.74 -17.99 15.55
CA MET A 163 24.99 -16.91 14.59
C MET A 163 24.14 -17.18 13.34
N ILE A 164 22.98 -16.51 13.26
CA ILE A 164 22.11 -16.56 12.07
C ILE A 164 22.70 -15.54 11.09
N ASP A 165 23.16 -15.99 9.94
CA ASP A 165 23.56 -15.11 8.86
C ASP A 165 22.32 -14.40 8.25
N TYR A 166 22.56 -13.34 7.50
CA TYR A 166 21.50 -12.51 6.95
C TYR A 166 20.53 -13.30 6.05
N GLU A 167 21.04 -14.15 5.17
CA GLU A 167 20.24 -14.94 4.23
C GLU A 167 19.36 -15.96 4.96
N ARG A 168 19.91 -16.63 5.95
CA ARG A 168 19.16 -17.55 6.81
C ARG A 168 18.10 -16.80 7.60
N GLY A 169 18.42 -15.62 8.10
CA GLY A 169 17.47 -14.76 8.81
C GLY A 169 16.29 -14.31 7.94
N LEU A 170 16.53 -13.93 6.69
CA LEU A 170 15.46 -13.62 5.74
C LEU A 170 14.56 -14.82 5.47
N LYS A 171 15.14 -16.01 5.34
CA LYS A 171 14.37 -17.25 5.14
C LYS A 171 13.50 -17.58 6.35
N ILE A 172 14.03 -17.43 7.56
CA ILE A 172 13.26 -17.60 8.80
C ILE A 172 12.10 -16.60 8.85
N ALA A 173 12.35 -15.32 8.53
CA ALA A 173 11.30 -14.30 8.46
C ALA A 173 10.22 -14.68 7.45
N GLU A 174 10.59 -15.16 6.26
CA GLU A 174 9.66 -15.63 5.25
C GLU A 174 8.81 -16.82 5.75
N ASP A 175 9.42 -17.80 6.42
CA ASP A 175 8.70 -18.97 6.95
C ASP A 175 7.76 -18.60 8.09
N LEU A 176 8.13 -17.66 8.95
CA LEU A 176 7.25 -17.12 9.98
C LEU A 176 6.07 -16.34 9.37
N LEU A 177 6.30 -15.55 8.32
CA LEU A 177 5.25 -14.87 7.57
C LEU A 177 4.25 -15.89 7.00
N LYS A 178 4.73 -16.99 6.39
CA LYS A 178 3.85 -18.06 5.89
C LYS A 178 2.96 -18.63 6.98
N GLY A 179 3.51 -18.87 8.17
CA GLY A 179 2.79 -19.42 9.30
C GLY A 179 1.72 -18.50 9.91
N THR A 180 1.73 -17.19 9.57
CA THR A 180 0.71 -16.25 10.06
C THR A 180 -0.49 -16.10 9.13
N PHE A 181 -0.34 -16.45 7.85
CA PHE A 181 -1.46 -16.37 6.90
C PHE A 181 -2.41 -17.54 7.06
N ILE A 182 -3.69 -17.23 7.22
CA ILE A 182 -4.76 -18.23 7.36
C ILE A 182 -5.01 -18.85 5.98
N GLU A 183 -4.98 -20.17 5.91
CA GLU A 183 -5.37 -20.89 4.70
C GLU A 183 -6.87 -20.76 4.45
N ARG A 184 -7.21 -20.63 3.17
CA ARG A 184 -8.60 -20.62 2.74
C ARG A 184 -9.18 -22.04 2.87
N GLU A 185 -10.44 -22.14 3.36
CA GLU A 185 -11.19 -23.37 3.30
C GLU A 185 -11.45 -23.79 1.84
N GLU A 186 -11.34 -25.08 1.56
CA GLU A 186 -11.60 -25.63 0.21
C GLU A 186 -13.08 -25.56 -0.19
N LYS A 187 -13.98 -25.58 0.80
CA LYS A 187 -15.43 -25.58 0.55
C LYS A 187 -15.90 -24.20 0.09
N GLU A 188 -16.19 -24.07 -1.19
CA GLU A 188 -16.73 -22.86 -1.78
C GLU A 188 -18.24 -22.76 -1.58
N LYS A 189 -18.72 -21.60 -1.17
CA LYS A 189 -20.15 -21.30 -1.08
C LYS A 189 -20.70 -20.88 -2.45
N ARG A 190 -21.96 -21.22 -2.70
CA ARG A 190 -22.62 -20.98 -3.99
C ARG A 190 -22.76 -19.51 -4.34
N VAL A 191 -23.12 -18.66 -3.38
CA VAL A 191 -23.28 -17.20 -3.60
C VAL A 191 -22.03 -16.48 -3.13
N LYS A 192 -21.35 -15.80 -4.06
CA LYS A 192 -20.12 -15.04 -3.78
C LYS A 192 -20.40 -13.54 -3.93
N VAL A 193 -20.28 -12.80 -2.83
CA VAL A 193 -20.55 -11.36 -2.78
C VAL A 193 -19.23 -10.59 -2.71
N PHE A 194 -19.10 -9.56 -3.55
CA PHE A 194 -17.90 -8.72 -3.63
C PHE A 194 -18.17 -7.37 -2.98
N LEU A 195 -17.50 -7.12 -1.85
CA LEU A 195 -17.64 -5.94 -1.01
C LEU A 195 -16.38 -5.04 -1.13
N GLY A 196 -16.53 -3.76 -0.84
CA GLY A 196 -15.38 -2.86 -0.75
C GLY A 196 -15.66 -1.45 -1.24
N PRO A 197 -14.74 -0.50 -1.03
CA PRO A 197 -14.89 0.90 -1.40
C PRO A 197 -14.97 1.11 -2.91
N THR A 198 -15.26 2.35 -3.31
CA THR A 198 -15.26 2.75 -4.72
C THR A 198 -13.86 2.61 -5.30
N GLY A 199 -13.75 2.15 -6.55
CA GLY A 199 -12.48 2.08 -7.29
C GLY A 199 -11.53 0.94 -6.89
N VAL A 200 -11.93 0.07 -5.94
CA VAL A 200 -11.11 -1.06 -5.48
C VAL A 200 -11.04 -2.23 -6.50
N GLY A 201 -11.82 -2.19 -7.57
CA GLY A 201 -11.81 -3.24 -8.61
C GLY A 201 -12.85 -4.34 -8.45
N LYS A 202 -13.97 -4.14 -7.72
CA LYS A 202 -15.01 -5.17 -7.50
C LYS A 202 -15.54 -5.79 -8.78
N THR A 203 -16.11 -4.98 -9.67
CA THR A 203 -16.69 -5.41 -10.94
C THR A 203 -15.67 -6.11 -11.83
N THR A 204 -14.44 -5.59 -11.89
CA THR A 204 -13.37 -6.20 -12.69
C THR A 204 -12.91 -7.54 -12.11
N THR A 205 -12.75 -7.63 -10.79
CA THR A 205 -12.37 -8.88 -10.11
C THR A 205 -13.46 -9.94 -10.25
N LEU A 206 -14.73 -9.53 -10.09
CA LEU A 206 -15.87 -10.42 -10.33
C LEU A 206 -15.85 -10.96 -11.76
N ALA A 207 -15.63 -10.11 -12.78
CA ALA A 207 -15.54 -10.53 -14.17
C ALA A 207 -14.39 -11.52 -14.42
N LYS A 208 -13.21 -11.30 -13.82
CA LYS A 208 -12.07 -12.25 -13.90
C LYS A 208 -12.43 -13.60 -13.31
N LEU A 209 -13.02 -13.62 -12.11
CA LEU A 209 -13.42 -14.88 -11.46
C LEU A 209 -14.54 -15.57 -12.22
N ALA A 210 -15.57 -14.84 -12.70
CA ALA A 210 -16.63 -15.40 -13.50
C ALA A 210 -16.10 -16.07 -14.78
N ALA A 211 -15.18 -15.41 -15.48
CA ALA A 211 -14.53 -15.98 -16.65
C ALA A 211 -13.71 -17.24 -16.31
N ARG A 212 -12.94 -17.21 -15.21
CA ARG A 212 -12.15 -18.37 -14.77
C ARG A 212 -13.03 -19.57 -14.42
N TYR A 213 -14.12 -19.35 -13.67
CA TYR A 213 -15.06 -20.41 -13.32
C TYR A 213 -15.72 -21.01 -14.57
N THR A 214 -16.13 -20.14 -15.51
CA THR A 214 -16.84 -20.59 -16.72
C THR A 214 -15.91 -21.20 -17.74
N LEU A 215 -14.79 -20.53 -18.07
CA LEU A 215 -13.93 -20.95 -19.20
C LEU A 215 -12.95 -22.06 -18.79
N GLU A 216 -12.34 -21.96 -17.60
CA GLU A 216 -11.33 -22.90 -17.14
C GLU A 216 -11.97 -24.09 -16.39
N GLN A 217 -12.88 -23.82 -15.46
CA GLN A 217 -13.46 -24.85 -14.58
C GLN A 217 -14.77 -25.44 -15.14
N LYS A 218 -15.31 -24.88 -16.25
CA LYS A 218 -16.56 -25.32 -16.87
C LYS A 218 -17.78 -25.29 -15.98
N LYS A 219 -17.78 -24.37 -15.00
CA LYS A 219 -18.87 -24.16 -14.05
C LYS A 219 -19.98 -23.28 -14.64
N SER A 220 -21.23 -23.55 -14.26
CA SER A 220 -22.35 -22.69 -14.59
C SER A 220 -22.44 -21.50 -13.63
N VAL A 221 -22.33 -20.26 -14.17
CA VAL A 221 -22.27 -19.02 -13.38
C VAL A 221 -23.42 -18.10 -13.76
N GLY A 222 -24.05 -17.49 -12.75
CA GLY A 222 -24.99 -16.37 -12.88
C GLY A 222 -24.40 -15.12 -12.25
N LEU A 223 -24.68 -13.96 -12.85
CA LEU A 223 -24.21 -12.67 -12.34
C LEU A 223 -25.38 -11.86 -11.81
N ILE A 224 -25.22 -11.22 -10.66
CA ILE A 224 -26.18 -10.26 -10.10
C ILE A 224 -25.43 -8.97 -9.82
N THR A 225 -25.94 -7.83 -10.28
CA THR A 225 -25.45 -6.54 -9.83
C THR A 225 -26.48 -5.83 -8.96
N THR A 226 -26.00 -5.27 -7.86
CA THR A 226 -26.77 -4.39 -6.98
C THR A 226 -26.29 -2.94 -7.09
N ASP A 227 -25.27 -2.64 -7.93
CA ASP A 227 -24.77 -1.29 -8.20
C ASP A 227 -25.63 -0.57 -9.24
N THR A 228 -26.84 -0.21 -8.86
CA THR A 228 -27.79 0.50 -9.73
C THR A 228 -27.56 2.01 -9.79
N TYR A 229 -26.68 2.55 -8.94
CA TYR A 229 -26.38 3.99 -8.90
C TYR A 229 -25.43 4.43 -10.02
N ARG A 230 -24.54 3.54 -10.44
CA ARG A 230 -23.52 3.81 -11.44
C ARG A 230 -23.90 3.15 -12.76
N ILE A 231 -24.61 3.87 -13.63
CA ILE A 231 -25.06 3.37 -14.95
C ILE A 231 -23.89 2.73 -15.72
N ALA A 232 -22.73 3.37 -15.73
CA ALA A 232 -21.53 2.84 -16.40
C ALA A 232 -21.04 1.49 -15.83
N ALA A 233 -21.21 1.24 -14.52
CA ALA A 233 -20.81 -0.04 -13.92
C ALA A 233 -21.74 -1.17 -14.35
N VAL A 234 -23.04 -0.94 -14.41
CA VAL A 234 -24.00 -1.91 -14.92
C VAL A 234 -23.70 -2.25 -16.38
N GLU A 235 -23.47 -1.25 -17.24
CA GLU A 235 -23.16 -1.47 -18.66
C GLU A 235 -21.81 -2.18 -18.85
N GLN A 236 -20.82 -1.89 -18.02
CA GLN A 236 -19.55 -2.62 -18.01
C GLN A 236 -19.77 -4.10 -17.69
N LEU A 237 -20.52 -4.40 -16.64
CA LEU A 237 -20.79 -5.80 -16.26
C LEU A 237 -21.65 -6.52 -17.32
N LYS A 238 -22.63 -5.84 -17.94
CA LYS A 238 -23.39 -6.36 -19.08
C LYS A 238 -22.49 -6.74 -20.26
N THR A 239 -21.49 -5.91 -20.53
CA THR A 239 -20.52 -6.19 -21.60
C THR A 239 -19.71 -7.45 -21.31
N TYR A 240 -19.20 -7.60 -20.08
CA TYR A 240 -18.52 -8.83 -19.67
C TYR A 240 -19.45 -10.05 -19.73
N ALA A 241 -20.66 -9.93 -19.20
CA ALA A 241 -21.65 -11.00 -19.24
C ALA A 241 -21.94 -11.47 -20.69
N ARG A 242 -22.12 -10.53 -21.62
CA ARG A 242 -22.35 -10.82 -23.03
C ARG A 242 -21.17 -11.54 -23.68
N ILE A 243 -19.94 -11.06 -23.43
CA ILE A 243 -18.72 -11.69 -24.00
C ILE A 243 -18.56 -13.13 -23.50
N MET A 244 -18.88 -13.37 -22.21
CA MET A 244 -18.76 -14.68 -21.59
C MET A 244 -19.99 -15.59 -21.80
N GLY A 245 -21.08 -15.08 -22.38
CA GLY A 245 -22.33 -15.81 -22.52
C GLY A 245 -23.03 -16.09 -21.19
N LEU A 246 -22.84 -15.24 -20.18
CA LEU A 246 -23.40 -15.42 -18.84
C LEU A 246 -24.70 -14.63 -18.66
N PRO A 247 -25.70 -15.20 -17.94
CA PRO A 247 -26.89 -14.45 -17.55
C PRO A 247 -26.56 -13.42 -16.48
N LEU A 248 -27.16 -12.24 -16.61
CA LEU A 248 -27.02 -11.13 -15.67
C LEU A 248 -28.38 -10.62 -15.21
N GLU A 249 -28.59 -10.53 -13.90
CA GLU A 249 -29.74 -9.91 -13.26
C GLU A 249 -29.34 -8.60 -12.57
N VAL A 250 -30.29 -7.64 -12.52
CA VAL A 250 -30.12 -6.37 -11.81
C VAL A 250 -31.08 -6.35 -10.61
N ALA A 251 -30.53 -6.31 -9.42
CA ALA A 251 -31.33 -6.29 -8.19
C ALA A 251 -31.30 -4.90 -7.54
N THR A 252 -32.48 -4.29 -7.39
CA THR A 252 -32.62 -2.95 -6.81
C THR A 252 -33.02 -2.96 -5.33
N GLY A 253 -33.36 -4.13 -4.78
CA GLY A 253 -33.79 -4.32 -3.41
C GLY A 253 -33.89 -5.80 -3.03
N ARG A 254 -34.27 -6.05 -1.78
CA ARG A 254 -34.31 -7.40 -1.20
C ARG A 254 -35.16 -8.38 -2.02
N GLU A 255 -36.34 -7.97 -2.43
CA GLU A 255 -37.27 -8.84 -3.16
C GLU A 255 -36.77 -9.18 -4.57
N THR A 256 -36.23 -8.20 -5.29
CA THR A 256 -35.62 -8.42 -6.60
C THR A 256 -34.36 -9.26 -6.51
N PHE A 257 -33.58 -9.10 -5.43
CA PHE A 257 -32.40 -9.95 -5.17
C PHE A 257 -32.81 -11.41 -4.94
N ARG A 258 -33.83 -11.65 -4.09
CA ARG A 258 -34.38 -12.97 -3.85
C ARG A 258 -34.84 -13.64 -5.15
N GLN A 259 -35.60 -12.93 -5.97
CA GLN A 259 -36.07 -13.43 -7.27
C GLN A 259 -34.93 -13.75 -8.21
N SER A 260 -33.84 -12.95 -8.20
CA SER A 260 -32.64 -13.24 -9.00
C SER A 260 -31.93 -14.51 -8.55
N ILE A 261 -31.83 -14.75 -7.23
CA ILE A 261 -31.26 -16.00 -6.69
C ILE A 261 -32.13 -17.21 -7.11
N GLU A 262 -33.46 -17.07 -7.07
CA GLU A 262 -34.38 -18.11 -7.49
C GLU A 262 -34.31 -18.43 -8.98
N ARG A 263 -34.18 -17.41 -9.84
CA ARG A 263 -33.96 -17.59 -11.29
C ARG A 263 -32.67 -18.34 -11.61
N PHE A 264 -31.67 -18.19 -10.78
CA PHE A 264 -30.38 -18.87 -10.93
C PHE A 264 -30.29 -20.19 -10.14
N HIS A 265 -31.42 -20.81 -9.83
CA HIS A 265 -31.45 -22.08 -9.06
C HIS A 265 -30.59 -23.19 -9.70
N ASP A 266 -30.46 -23.19 -11.02
CA ASP A 266 -29.67 -24.14 -11.83
C ASP A 266 -28.17 -23.80 -11.90
N LYS A 267 -27.75 -22.63 -11.41
CA LYS A 267 -26.35 -22.21 -11.46
C LYS A 267 -25.54 -22.77 -10.30
N GLU A 268 -24.36 -23.29 -10.58
CA GLU A 268 -23.43 -23.75 -9.55
C GLU A 268 -22.89 -22.60 -8.71
N PHE A 269 -22.64 -21.44 -9.34
CA PHE A 269 -22.19 -20.23 -8.67
C PHE A 269 -22.99 -19.01 -9.08
N ILE A 270 -23.21 -18.12 -8.11
CA ILE A 270 -23.84 -16.81 -8.32
C ILE A 270 -22.86 -15.75 -7.79
N MET A 271 -22.44 -14.85 -8.65
CA MET A 271 -21.50 -13.78 -8.29
C MET A 271 -22.22 -12.44 -8.22
N VAL A 272 -22.11 -11.77 -7.08
CA VAL A 272 -22.87 -10.55 -6.74
C VAL A 272 -21.93 -9.35 -6.68
N ASP A 273 -22.09 -8.42 -7.63
CA ASP A 273 -21.42 -7.11 -7.62
C ASP A 273 -22.20 -6.13 -6.74
N THR A 274 -21.50 -5.44 -5.85
CA THR A 274 -22.11 -4.46 -4.95
C THR A 274 -21.59 -3.05 -5.22
N PRO A 275 -22.41 -1.98 -4.95
CA PRO A 275 -21.92 -0.62 -5.08
C PRO A 275 -20.73 -0.35 -4.15
N GLY A 276 -19.75 0.38 -4.65
CA GLY A 276 -18.70 0.96 -3.81
C GLY A 276 -19.19 2.27 -3.22
N ARG A 277 -19.11 2.41 -1.90
CA ARG A 277 -19.52 3.65 -1.23
C ARG A 277 -18.36 4.28 -0.45
N SER A 278 -18.36 5.61 -0.41
CA SER A 278 -17.40 6.40 0.38
C SER A 278 -17.75 6.37 1.86
N ARG A 279 -16.89 6.99 2.69
CA ARG A 279 -17.00 7.03 4.16
C ARG A 279 -18.32 7.65 4.68
N GLU A 280 -18.92 8.53 3.92
CA GLU A 280 -19.96 9.48 4.41
C GLU A 280 -21.39 8.91 4.45
N GLU A 281 -21.63 7.73 3.83
CA GLU A 281 -22.98 7.18 3.80
C GLU A 281 -23.25 6.22 4.97
N GLY A 282 -23.64 6.78 6.10
CA GLY A 282 -24.12 6.01 7.26
C GLY A 282 -25.32 5.10 6.89
N GLY A 283 -25.27 3.86 7.40
CA GLY A 283 -26.38 2.89 7.20
C GLY A 283 -26.36 2.11 5.87
N TYR A 284 -25.43 2.40 4.94
CA TYR A 284 -25.33 1.65 3.68
C TYR A 284 -25.06 0.15 3.91
N LEU A 285 -24.09 -0.18 4.76
CA LEU A 285 -23.74 -1.59 5.03
C LEU A 285 -24.91 -2.36 5.67
N SER A 286 -25.69 -1.71 6.54
CA SER A 286 -26.88 -2.30 7.11
C SER A 286 -27.92 -2.59 6.04
N LYS A 287 -28.23 -1.63 5.17
CA LYS A 287 -29.16 -1.82 4.05
C LYS A 287 -28.71 -2.91 3.09
N LEU A 288 -27.41 -2.97 2.78
CA LEU A 288 -26.85 -4.03 1.94
C LEU A 288 -26.99 -5.39 2.63
N LYS A 289 -26.70 -5.47 3.92
CA LYS A 289 -26.86 -6.70 4.71
C LYS A 289 -28.31 -7.17 4.70
N ASP A 290 -29.27 -6.28 4.94
CA ASP A 290 -30.70 -6.58 4.89
C ASP A 290 -31.14 -7.10 3.50
N MET A 291 -30.64 -6.47 2.44
CA MET A 291 -30.91 -6.88 1.06
C MET A 291 -30.39 -8.29 0.76
N LEU A 292 -29.19 -8.63 1.24
CA LEU A 292 -28.52 -9.91 0.99
C LEU A 292 -28.99 -11.03 1.91
N THR A 293 -29.76 -10.71 2.96
CA THR A 293 -30.24 -11.70 3.94
C THR A 293 -31.25 -12.64 3.33
N GLY A 294 -31.00 -13.96 3.44
CA GLY A 294 -31.89 -15.01 2.93
C GLY A 294 -31.42 -16.41 3.35
N ASN A 295 -32.13 -17.44 2.87
CA ASN A 295 -31.82 -18.83 3.15
C ASN A 295 -30.91 -19.44 2.05
N TRP A 296 -29.73 -18.86 1.86
CA TRP A 296 -28.70 -19.34 0.94
C TRP A 296 -27.31 -19.25 1.56
N GLU A 297 -26.46 -20.20 1.21
CA GLU A 297 -25.04 -20.19 1.61
C GLU A 297 -24.30 -19.08 0.85
N MET A 298 -23.81 -18.08 1.57
CA MET A 298 -23.16 -16.90 1.02
C MET A 298 -21.73 -16.79 1.55
N GLU A 299 -20.82 -16.49 0.64
CA GLU A 299 -19.43 -16.14 0.92
C GLU A 299 -19.23 -14.66 0.59
N THR A 300 -18.76 -13.90 1.55
CA THR A 300 -18.54 -12.46 1.41
C THR A 300 -17.04 -12.17 1.29
N ASN A 301 -16.67 -11.53 0.20
CA ASN A 301 -15.30 -11.21 -0.14
C ASN A 301 -15.06 -9.71 -0.03
N LEU A 302 -14.22 -9.27 0.91
CA LEU A 302 -13.81 -7.87 1.03
C LEU A 302 -12.61 -7.61 0.12
N LEU A 303 -12.77 -6.69 -0.84
CA LEU A 303 -11.69 -6.26 -1.73
C LEU A 303 -10.92 -5.10 -1.10
N LEU A 304 -9.60 -5.23 -1.11
CA LEU A 304 -8.65 -4.25 -0.61
C LEU A 304 -7.59 -3.94 -1.66
N SER A 305 -7.43 -2.65 -1.99
CA SER A 305 -6.41 -2.21 -2.97
C SER A 305 -5.08 -1.98 -2.28
N LEU A 306 -4.02 -2.65 -2.73
CA LEU A 306 -2.67 -2.49 -2.20
C LEU A 306 -2.05 -1.11 -2.50
N THR A 307 -2.68 -0.30 -3.37
CA THR A 307 -2.26 1.09 -3.63
C THR A 307 -2.85 2.10 -2.64
N SER A 308 -3.69 1.65 -1.72
CA SER A 308 -4.26 2.52 -0.68
C SER A 308 -3.29 2.72 0.49
N SER A 309 -3.39 3.87 1.18
CA SER A 309 -2.59 4.07 2.39
C SER A 309 -2.97 3.08 3.50
N ARG A 310 -2.04 2.83 4.41
CA ARG A 310 -2.26 1.96 5.59
C ARG A 310 -3.50 2.35 6.38
N GLU A 311 -3.62 3.63 6.70
CA GLU A 311 -4.74 4.18 7.48
C GLU A 311 -6.08 3.94 6.78
N SER A 312 -6.10 4.12 5.44
CA SER A 312 -7.29 3.86 4.63
C SER A 312 -7.70 2.39 4.64
N LEU A 313 -6.73 1.49 4.52
CA LEU A 313 -6.98 0.05 4.56
C LEU A 313 -7.48 -0.41 5.94
N MET A 314 -6.85 0.08 7.02
CA MET A 314 -7.28 -0.23 8.39
C MET A 314 -8.70 0.27 8.68
N ASP A 315 -9.06 1.46 8.18
CA ASP A 315 -10.41 2.00 8.28
C ASP A 315 -11.42 1.14 7.50
N VAL A 316 -11.08 0.71 6.28
CA VAL A 316 -11.94 -0.17 5.48
C VAL A 316 -12.16 -1.50 6.19
N VAL A 317 -11.10 -2.16 6.68
CA VAL A 317 -11.20 -3.41 7.47
C VAL A 317 -12.11 -3.22 8.68
N GLY A 318 -11.91 -2.14 9.45
CA GLY A 318 -12.74 -1.84 10.62
C GLY A 318 -14.21 -1.61 10.30
N ARG A 319 -14.52 -0.84 9.24
CA ARG A 319 -15.90 -0.58 8.82
C ARG A 319 -16.62 -1.83 8.32
N TYR A 320 -15.97 -2.62 7.47
CA TYR A 320 -16.58 -3.83 6.92
C TYR A 320 -16.61 -5.00 7.90
N SER A 321 -15.87 -4.96 9.02
CA SER A 321 -15.97 -5.96 10.09
C SER A 321 -17.38 -6.06 10.68
N THR A 322 -18.12 -4.95 10.73
CA THR A 322 -19.52 -4.91 11.17
C THR A 322 -20.47 -5.65 10.23
N PHE A 323 -20.12 -5.71 8.94
CA PHE A 323 -20.85 -6.51 7.96
C PHE A 323 -20.61 -8.01 8.18
N GLY A 324 -19.38 -8.41 8.54
CA GLY A 324 -18.97 -9.79 8.77
C GLY A 324 -18.57 -10.47 7.46
N TYR A 325 -17.47 -10.02 6.84
CA TYR A 325 -16.93 -10.69 5.64
C TYR A 325 -16.15 -11.97 6.00
N ASP A 326 -16.16 -12.93 5.06
CA ASP A 326 -15.53 -14.25 5.25
C ASP A 326 -14.07 -14.24 4.81
N GLN A 327 -13.72 -13.53 3.70
CA GLN A 327 -12.42 -13.58 3.04
C GLN A 327 -12.02 -12.22 2.50
N ILE A 328 -10.73 -12.10 2.17
CA ILE A 328 -10.15 -10.91 1.55
C ILE A 328 -9.72 -11.24 0.11
N ILE A 329 -9.90 -10.28 -0.79
CA ILE A 329 -9.27 -10.29 -2.11
C ILE A 329 -8.37 -9.05 -2.20
N LEU A 330 -7.10 -9.27 -2.47
CA LEU A 330 -6.15 -8.17 -2.70
C LEU A 330 -6.17 -7.77 -4.17
N THR A 331 -6.15 -6.47 -4.43
CA THR A 331 -6.21 -5.95 -5.80
C THR A 331 -5.07 -4.97 -6.07
N LYS A 332 -4.76 -4.79 -7.35
CA LYS A 332 -3.74 -3.85 -7.86
C LYS A 332 -2.33 -4.14 -7.33
N LEU A 333 -1.97 -5.42 -7.29
CA LEU A 333 -0.60 -5.80 -6.95
C LEU A 333 0.40 -5.24 -7.96
N ASP A 334 0.03 -5.17 -9.24
CA ASP A 334 0.81 -4.61 -10.34
C ASP A 334 1.14 -3.12 -10.19
N GLU A 335 0.36 -2.40 -9.40
CA GLU A 335 0.57 -0.97 -9.10
C GLU A 335 1.29 -0.75 -7.75
N CYS A 336 1.55 -1.82 -6.98
CA CYS A 336 2.11 -1.75 -5.63
C CYS A 336 3.63 -1.83 -5.66
N THR A 337 4.33 -0.88 -5.05
CA THR A 337 5.80 -0.88 -4.96
C THR A 337 6.34 -1.50 -3.67
N HIS A 338 5.57 -1.41 -2.57
CA HIS A 338 5.95 -1.89 -1.24
C HIS A 338 4.76 -2.63 -0.61
N CYS A 339 4.68 -3.91 -0.88
CA CYS A 339 3.50 -4.69 -0.55
C CYS A 339 3.47 -5.27 0.88
N GLY A 340 4.45 -4.95 1.72
CA GLY A 340 4.46 -5.37 3.13
C GLY A 340 3.25 -4.93 3.94
N ILE A 341 2.57 -3.86 3.49
CA ILE A 341 1.29 -3.42 4.07
C ILE A 341 0.23 -4.52 4.08
N LEU A 342 0.28 -5.47 3.13
CA LEU A 342 -0.66 -6.59 3.10
C LEU A 342 -0.59 -7.44 4.38
N TYR A 343 0.61 -7.60 4.95
CA TYR A 343 0.79 -8.35 6.19
C TYR A 343 0.03 -7.69 7.35
N ASP A 344 0.22 -6.38 7.54
CA ASP A 344 -0.48 -5.63 8.59
C ASP A 344 -2.00 -5.72 8.45
N VAL A 345 -2.49 -5.61 7.21
CA VAL A 345 -3.92 -5.62 6.91
C VAL A 345 -4.54 -6.99 7.13
N VAL A 346 -3.86 -8.06 6.68
CA VAL A 346 -4.37 -9.44 6.83
C VAL A 346 -4.35 -9.85 8.30
N GLU A 347 -3.29 -9.52 9.03
CA GLU A 347 -3.21 -9.77 10.47
C GLU A 347 -4.33 -9.05 11.22
N ARG A 348 -4.57 -7.76 10.91
CA ARG A 348 -5.66 -6.99 11.51
C ARG A 348 -7.04 -7.55 11.21
N ALA A 349 -7.26 -8.00 9.98
CA ALA A 349 -8.54 -8.53 9.54
C ALA A 349 -8.81 -9.93 10.10
N ASN A 350 -7.77 -10.69 10.39
CA ASN A 350 -7.83 -12.08 10.85
C ASN A 350 -8.75 -12.95 9.96
N LYS A 351 -8.56 -12.84 8.63
CA LYS A 351 -9.32 -13.54 7.61
C LYS A 351 -8.40 -14.07 6.52
N PRO A 352 -8.73 -15.20 5.88
CA PRO A 352 -7.96 -15.72 4.77
C PRO A 352 -8.01 -14.77 3.57
N VAL A 353 -6.92 -14.73 2.82
CA VAL A 353 -6.89 -14.11 1.48
C VAL A 353 -7.20 -15.19 0.45
N SER A 354 -8.21 -14.95 -0.38
CA SER A 354 -8.66 -15.94 -1.38
C SER A 354 -7.99 -15.76 -2.74
N TYR A 355 -7.90 -14.53 -3.22
CA TYR A 355 -7.35 -14.19 -4.52
C TYR A 355 -6.54 -12.91 -4.49
N ILE A 356 -5.65 -12.77 -5.49
CA ILE A 356 -4.85 -11.57 -5.73
C ILE A 356 -5.02 -11.17 -7.19
N SER A 357 -5.42 -9.91 -7.45
CA SER A 357 -5.43 -9.35 -8.80
C SER A 357 -4.06 -8.72 -9.09
N ILE A 358 -3.43 -9.18 -10.17
CA ILE A 358 -2.04 -8.91 -10.54
C ILE A 358 -1.92 -8.06 -11.82
N GLY A 359 -3.00 -7.47 -12.32
CA GLY A 359 -3.01 -6.64 -13.52
C GLY A 359 -4.43 -6.33 -13.99
N GLN A 360 -4.59 -5.89 -15.24
CA GLN A 360 -5.86 -5.39 -15.79
C GLN A 360 -6.56 -6.37 -16.73
N ASN A 361 -5.88 -7.41 -17.22
CA ASN A 361 -6.45 -8.34 -18.20
C ASN A 361 -7.47 -9.30 -17.58
N VAL A 362 -8.56 -9.53 -18.30
CA VAL A 362 -9.63 -10.47 -17.95
C VAL A 362 -9.61 -11.62 -18.94
N PRO A 363 -9.47 -12.85 -18.49
CA PRO A 363 -9.46 -13.38 -17.13
C PRO A 363 -8.07 -13.54 -16.49
N GLN A 364 -6.97 -13.31 -17.20
CA GLN A 364 -5.63 -13.80 -16.88
C GLN A 364 -5.05 -13.24 -15.58
N ASP A 365 -5.26 -11.96 -15.29
CA ASP A 365 -4.55 -11.26 -14.24
C ASP A 365 -5.21 -11.44 -12.85
N ILE A 366 -5.46 -12.68 -12.48
CA ILE A 366 -5.90 -13.06 -11.13
C ILE A 366 -5.31 -14.41 -10.74
N GLU A 367 -4.76 -14.50 -9.56
CA GLU A 367 -4.21 -15.75 -9.01
C GLU A 367 -4.86 -16.10 -7.68
N GLN A 368 -4.85 -17.39 -7.33
CA GLN A 368 -5.28 -17.84 -6.02
C GLN A 368 -4.19 -17.48 -5.01
N ALA A 369 -4.58 -16.91 -3.89
CA ALA A 369 -3.66 -16.61 -2.80
C ALA A 369 -3.34 -17.89 -2.02
N THR A 370 -2.05 -18.08 -1.74
CA THR A 370 -1.55 -19.09 -0.82
C THR A 370 -0.65 -18.43 0.23
N PRO A 371 -0.50 -18.99 1.44
CA PRO A 371 0.43 -18.46 2.44
C PRO A 371 1.84 -18.26 1.89
N VAL A 372 2.33 -19.18 1.06
CA VAL A 372 3.63 -19.08 0.38
C VAL A 372 3.67 -17.85 -0.52
N ARG A 373 2.66 -17.69 -1.39
CA ARG A 373 2.61 -16.58 -2.33
C ARG A 373 2.50 -15.22 -1.63
N LEU A 374 1.71 -15.14 -0.56
CA LEU A 374 1.59 -13.91 0.26
C LEU A 374 2.92 -13.54 0.92
N ALA A 375 3.64 -14.51 1.48
CA ALA A 375 4.96 -14.27 2.06
C ALA A 375 5.98 -13.82 1.01
N GLU A 376 5.97 -14.45 -0.19
CA GLU A 376 6.81 -14.00 -1.32
C GLU A 376 6.54 -12.55 -1.72
N ILE A 377 5.27 -12.15 -1.79
CA ILE A 377 4.88 -10.77 -2.11
C ILE A 377 5.43 -9.80 -1.07
N VAL A 378 5.30 -10.12 0.22
CA VAL A 378 5.85 -9.29 1.31
C VAL A 378 7.37 -9.16 1.20
N MET A 379 8.06 -10.27 0.90
CA MET A 379 9.53 -10.31 0.93
C MET A 379 10.18 -9.85 -0.38
N ARG A 380 9.54 -10.00 -1.54
CA ARG A 380 10.22 -9.87 -2.84
C ARG A 380 9.63 -8.81 -3.78
N HIS A 381 8.46 -8.29 -3.47
CA HIS A 381 7.79 -7.32 -4.36
C HIS A 381 8.11 -5.87 -4.02
#